data_383bf66a09e2674f970bb7d70027eae5
#
_entry.id   383bf66a09e2674f970bb7d70027eae5
#
_cell.length_a   1.000
_cell.length_b   1.000
_cell.length_c   1.000
_cell.angle_alpha   90.00
_cell.angle_beta   90.00
_cell.angle_gamma   90.00
#
_symmetry.space_group_name_H-M   'P 1'
#
loop_
_entity.id
_entity.type
_entity.pdbx_description
1 polymer ?
#
loop_
_entity_poly.entity_id
_entity_poly.type
_entity_poly.pdbx_seq_one_letter_code
_entity_poly.pdbx_strand_id
1 'polypeptide(L)'
;MEKAGTVTVQNPAASHQQSPVMTSAASGLNLSDSVYERLLRERIIFLGTQVDDDIANKLCAQIILLSAEDATRDIHLYINSPGGSVTAGMAIFDTMEFAECDVATYGMGLAASMGQFLLSAGAKGKRYA
;
A
#
# COMPACT_ATOMS: atom_id res chain seq x y z
N MET A 1 2.17 16.78 -30.04
CA MET A 1 1.82 16.55 -29.84
C MET A 1 1.09 15.72 -29.62
N GLU A 2 1.02 15.77 -29.59
CA GLU A 2 0.28 15.24 -29.39
C GLU A 2 0.15 14.24 -28.93
N LYS A 3 0.44 14.27 -28.92
CA LYS A 3 0.25 13.55 -28.55
C LYS A 3 0.13 12.75 -27.92
N ALA A 4 0.46 13.14 -27.73
CA ALA A 4 0.28 12.58 -27.19
C ALA A 4 -0.29 11.85 -26.74
N GLY A 5 -0.28 11.96 -26.73
CA GLY A 5 -0.93 11.51 -26.38
C GLY A 5 -1.32 10.44 -26.12
N THR A 6 -1.26 10.64 -26.34
CA THR A 6 -1.76 9.81 -26.26
C THR A 6 -1.68 8.76 -25.64
N VAL A 7 -1.24 8.98 -25.37
CA VAL A 7 -1.19 8.21 -24.90
C VAL A 7 -1.67 7.25 -24.37
N THR A 8 -1.67 7.42 -24.56
CA THR A 8 -2.21 6.78 -24.15
C THR A 8 -2.58 5.82 -23.77
N VAL A 9 -2.40 5.99 -23.70
CA VAL A 9 -2.79 5.39 -23.41
C VAL A 9 -3.13 4.39 -23.17
N GLN A 10 -3.07 4.41 -23.30
CA GLN A 10 -3.56 3.72 -23.27
C GLN A 10 -3.75 2.73 -23.12
N ASN A 11 -3.55 2.71 -23.20
CA ASN A 11 -3.96 1.88 -23.20
C ASN A 11 -3.96 0.88 -23.05
N PRO A 12 -3.61 0.94 -22.88
CA PRO A 12 -3.85 0.02 -22.97
C PRO A 12 -4.12 -0.92 -22.56
N ALA A 13 -4.35 -0.78 -22.41
CA ALA A 13 -4.89 -1.41 -22.29
C ALA A 13 -5.53 -1.89 -22.24
N ALA A 14 -5.68 -1.48 -22.39
CA ALA A 14 -6.41 -1.61 -22.61
C ALA A 14 -6.91 -2.17 -23.05
N SER A 15 -6.70 -1.86 -23.24
CA SER A 15 -7.23 -2.23 -23.88
C SER A 15 -7.55 -3.16 -24.07
N HIS A 16 -7.44 -3.29 -23.97
CA HIS A 16 -7.84 -4.02 -24.27
C HIS A 16 -8.56 -4.75 -24.04
N GLN A 17 -9.11 -4.77 -23.95
CA GLN A 17 -9.88 -5.34 -23.73
C GLN A 17 -10.54 -6.13 -23.85
N GLN A 18 -12.03 -6.34 -25.03
CA GLN A 18 -11.38 -7.48 -24.61
C GLN A 18 -12.17 -8.76 -24.67
N SER A 19 -11.50 -9.90 -24.67
CA SER A 19 -12.15 -11.18 -24.81
C SER A 19 -12.83 -11.63 -23.51
N PRO A 20 -13.77 -12.57 -23.58
CA PRO A 20 -14.40 -13.08 -22.35
C PRO A 20 -13.41 -13.69 -21.37
N VAL A 21 -12.37 -14.38 -21.87
CA VAL A 21 -11.34 -14.95 -21.01
C VAL A 21 -10.57 -13.83 -20.32
N MET A 22 -10.19 -12.81 -21.07
CA MET A 22 -9.54 -11.65 -20.51
C MET A 22 -10.43 -10.96 -19.51
N THR A 23 -11.71 -10.88 -19.79
CA THR A 23 -12.68 -10.28 -18.89
C THR A 23 -12.72 -11.04 -17.56
N SER A 24 -12.73 -12.37 -17.62
CA SER A 24 -12.75 -13.17 -16.41
C SER A 24 -11.47 -12.97 -15.58
N ALA A 25 -10.32 -12.98 -16.25
CA ALA A 25 -9.06 -12.76 -15.56
C ALA A 25 -9.01 -11.35 -15.00
N ALA A 26 -9.46 -10.38 -15.79
CA ALA A 26 -9.51 -9.00 -15.34
C ALA A 26 -10.49 -8.84 -14.18
N SER A 27 -11.60 -9.57 -14.19
CA SER A 27 -12.54 -9.53 -13.07
C SER A 27 -11.92 -10.03 -11.79
N GLY A 28 -11.09 -11.10 -11.86
CA GLY A 28 -10.37 -11.58 -10.70
C GLY A 28 -9.42 -10.55 -10.14
N LEU A 29 -8.65 -9.90 -11.02
CA LEU A 29 -7.76 -8.83 -10.63
C LEU A 29 -8.55 -7.63 -10.09
N ASN A 30 -9.66 -7.31 -10.73
CA ASN A 30 -10.51 -6.20 -10.29
C ASN A 30 -11.11 -6.47 -8.92
N LEU A 31 -11.45 -7.72 -8.61
CA LEU A 31 -11.95 -8.07 -7.28
C LEU A 31 -10.88 -7.84 -6.23
N SER A 32 -9.63 -8.25 -6.51
CA SER A 32 -8.53 -7.98 -5.60
C SER A 32 -8.33 -6.49 -5.39
N ASP A 33 -8.31 -5.73 -6.50
CA ASP A 33 -8.16 -4.28 -6.42
C ASP A 33 -9.32 -3.66 -5.66
N SER A 34 -10.54 -4.14 -5.89
CA SER A 34 -11.72 -3.63 -5.18
C SER A 34 -11.64 -3.89 -3.69
N VAL A 35 -11.14 -5.05 -3.29
CA VAL A 35 -10.97 -5.37 -1.88
C VAL A 35 -9.94 -4.43 -1.25
N TYR A 36 -8.80 -4.24 -1.89
CA TYR A 36 -7.77 -3.35 -1.36
C TYR A 36 -8.26 -1.90 -1.31
N GLU A 37 -9.00 -1.47 -2.32
CA GLU A 37 -9.58 -0.12 -2.31
C GLU A 37 -10.59 0.04 -1.18
N ARG A 38 -11.40 -0.99 -0.96
CA ARG A 38 -12.38 -0.98 0.11
C ARG A 38 -11.69 -0.91 1.47
N LEU A 39 -10.63 -1.69 1.65
CA LEU A 39 -9.84 -1.65 2.88
C LEU A 39 -9.17 -0.29 3.06
N LEU A 40 -8.68 0.30 1.99
CA LEU A 40 -8.07 1.62 2.05
C LEU A 40 -9.08 2.66 2.57
N ARG A 41 -10.33 2.57 2.13
CA ARG A 41 -11.36 3.48 2.65
C ARG A 41 -11.61 3.26 4.14
N GLU A 42 -11.35 2.05 4.63
CA GLU A 42 -11.43 1.76 6.07
C GLU A 42 -10.12 2.05 6.79
N ARG A 43 -9.16 2.68 6.09
CA ARG A 43 -7.87 3.09 6.63
C ARG A 43 -6.95 1.90 6.94
N ILE A 44 -7.11 0.83 6.18
CA ILE A 44 -6.32 -0.40 6.33
C ILE A 44 -5.42 -0.53 5.11
N ILE A 45 -4.12 -0.66 5.34
CA ILE A 45 -3.12 -0.85 4.28
C ILE A 45 -2.24 -2.05 4.62
N PHE A 46 -1.61 -2.61 3.60
CA PHE A 46 -0.84 -3.85 3.73
C PHE A 46 0.57 -3.70 3.20
N LEU A 47 1.52 -4.19 3.99
CA LEU A 47 2.86 -4.51 3.51
C LEU A 47 2.93 -6.04 3.49
N GLY A 48 2.57 -6.63 2.35
CA GLY A 48 2.43 -8.07 2.21
C GLY A 48 3.50 -8.74 1.38
N THR A 49 4.58 -8.03 1.06
CA THR A 49 5.66 -8.56 0.24
C THR A 49 6.99 -8.05 0.73
N GLN A 50 8.03 -8.36 -0.03
CA GLN A 50 9.34 -7.77 0.20
C GLN A 50 9.27 -6.24 0.06
N VAL A 51 10.06 -5.54 0.86
CA VAL A 51 10.10 -4.07 0.84
C VAL A 51 11.04 -3.62 -0.27
N ASP A 52 10.47 -3.00 -1.30
CA ASP A 52 11.25 -2.39 -2.38
C ASP A 52 10.73 -0.97 -2.60
N ASP A 53 11.34 -0.27 -3.58
CA ASP A 53 11.00 1.13 -3.79
C ASP A 53 9.56 1.32 -4.26
N ASP A 54 9.07 0.44 -5.14
CA ASP A 54 7.70 0.54 -5.66
C ASP A 54 6.68 0.37 -4.53
N ILE A 55 6.87 -0.64 -3.72
CA ILE A 55 5.99 -0.92 -2.57
C ILE A 55 6.06 0.24 -1.58
N ALA A 56 7.27 0.72 -1.29
CA ALA A 56 7.44 1.82 -0.34
C ALA A 56 6.74 3.09 -0.83
N ASN A 57 6.92 3.43 -2.09
CA ASN A 57 6.27 4.62 -2.64
C ASN A 57 4.76 4.51 -2.59
N LYS A 58 4.23 3.32 -2.86
CA LYS A 58 2.78 3.10 -2.80
C LYS A 58 2.26 3.27 -1.37
N LEU A 59 2.94 2.66 -0.41
CA LEU A 59 2.53 2.76 0.99
C LEU A 59 2.66 4.20 1.50
N CYS A 60 3.74 4.89 1.14
CA CYS A 60 3.90 6.29 1.53
C CYS A 60 2.76 7.14 0.98
N ALA A 61 2.40 6.94 -0.29
CA ALA A 61 1.30 7.67 -0.90
C ALA A 61 -0.02 7.40 -0.19
N GLN A 62 -0.27 6.15 0.18
CA GLN A 62 -1.48 5.76 0.90
C GLN A 62 -1.53 6.40 2.28
N ILE A 63 -0.42 6.41 3.01
CA ILE A 63 -0.37 7.03 4.34
C ILE A 63 -0.63 8.53 4.22
N ILE A 64 -0.01 9.18 3.25
CA ILE A 64 -0.20 10.62 3.03
C ILE A 64 -1.67 10.92 2.71
N LEU A 65 -2.27 10.13 1.83
CA LEU A 65 -3.67 10.31 1.45
C LEU A 65 -4.57 10.16 2.67
N LEU A 66 -4.40 9.09 3.43
CA LEU A 66 -5.26 8.81 4.58
C LEU A 66 -5.09 9.86 5.68
N SER A 67 -3.85 10.30 5.91
CA SER A 67 -3.61 11.35 6.91
C SER A 67 -4.27 12.66 6.51
N ALA A 68 -4.28 12.96 5.20
CA ALA A 68 -4.91 14.18 4.70
C ALA A 68 -6.44 14.11 4.78
N GLU A 69 -7.00 12.92 4.60
CA GLU A 69 -8.46 12.75 4.65
C GLU A 69 -8.99 12.91 6.08
N ASP A 70 -8.26 12.42 7.06
CA ASP A 70 -8.67 12.52 8.46
C ASP A 70 -7.43 12.38 9.34
N ALA A 71 -7.00 13.47 9.93
CA ALA A 71 -5.80 13.51 10.76
C ALA A 71 -6.03 12.98 12.18
N THR A 72 -7.24 12.53 12.52
CA THR A 72 -7.58 12.11 13.88
C THR A 72 -7.79 10.61 14.03
N ARG A 73 -8.13 9.92 12.93
CA ARG A 73 -8.39 8.47 12.97
C ARG A 73 -7.12 7.71 12.67
N ASP A 74 -6.95 6.57 13.32
CA ASP A 74 -5.78 5.71 13.11
C ASP A 74 -5.74 5.15 11.69
N ILE A 75 -4.52 4.97 11.22
CA ILE A 75 -4.24 4.15 10.03
C ILE A 75 -3.79 2.78 10.54
N HIS A 76 -4.20 1.72 9.88
CA HIS A 76 -3.90 0.36 10.28
C HIS A 76 -3.01 -0.30 9.23
N LEU A 77 -1.75 -0.52 9.58
CA LEU A 77 -0.75 -1.12 8.68
C LEU A 77 -0.53 -2.57 9.08
N TYR A 78 -0.95 -3.49 8.21
CA TYR A 78 -0.75 -4.92 8.39
C TYR A 78 0.55 -5.33 7.71
N ILE A 79 1.38 -6.08 8.41
CA ILE A 79 2.73 -6.42 7.96
C ILE A 79 2.90 -7.93 7.92
N ASN A 80 3.21 -8.43 6.73
CA ASN A 80 3.60 -9.82 6.50
C ASN A 80 4.72 -9.78 5.48
N SER A 81 5.95 -9.55 5.96
CA SER A 81 7.07 -9.21 5.09
C SER A 81 8.38 -9.75 5.64
N PRO A 82 9.23 -10.30 4.78
CA PRO A 82 10.60 -10.70 5.19
C PRO A 82 11.53 -9.51 5.33
N GLY A 83 11.09 -8.30 5.00
CA GLY A 83 11.93 -7.12 4.95
C GLY A 83 12.38 -6.82 3.53
N GLY A 84 13.54 -6.18 3.40
CA GLY A 84 14.07 -5.83 2.08
C GLY A 84 14.94 -4.59 2.17
N SER A 85 14.73 -3.66 1.24
CA SER A 85 15.56 -2.45 1.15
C SER A 85 15.44 -1.59 2.40
N VAL A 86 16.59 -1.24 2.98
CA VAL A 86 16.62 -0.39 4.16
C VAL A 86 16.12 1.02 3.84
N THR A 87 16.57 1.58 2.72
CA THR A 87 16.15 2.94 2.37
C THR A 87 14.66 3.01 2.03
N ALA A 88 14.13 1.98 1.37
CA ALA A 88 12.70 1.92 1.11
C ALA A 88 11.90 1.81 2.41
N GLY A 89 12.36 0.98 3.33
CA GLY A 89 11.72 0.86 4.65
C GLY A 89 11.78 2.15 5.43
N MET A 90 12.91 2.86 5.36
CA MET A 90 13.05 4.14 6.05
C MET A 90 12.09 5.18 5.48
N ALA A 91 11.82 5.15 4.18
CA ALA A 91 10.84 6.05 3.59
C ALA A 91 9.45 5.82 4.18
N ILE A 92 9.08 4.56 4.37
CA ILE A 92 7.80 4.24 5.01
C ILE A 92 7.80 4.75 6.45
N PHE A 93 8.89 4.47 7.19
CA PHE A 93 9.02 4.91 8.57
C PHE A 93 8.88 6.43 8.68
N ASP A 94 9.62 7.16 7.85
CA ASP A 94 9.57 8.62 7.88
C ASP A 94 8.15 9.13 7.60
N THR A 95 7.46 8.52 6.66
CA THR A 95 6.09 8.90 6.33
C THR A 95 5.14 8.61 7.49
N MET A 96 5.32 7.48 8.18
CA MET A 96 4.54 7.18 9.37
C MET A 96 4.76 8.23 10.45
N GLU A 97 6.00 8.69 10.61
CA GLU A 97 6.32 9.71 11.62
C GLU A 97 5.75 11.08 11.26
N PHE A 98 5.66 11.40 9.98
CA PHE A 98 5.08 12.67 9.53
C PHE A 98 3.56 12.68 9.59
N ALA A 99 2.92 11.53 9.57
CA ALA A 99 1.46 11.47 9.61
C ALA A 99 0.97 12.09 10.92
N GLU A 100 -0.09 12.88 10.84
CA GLU A 100 -0.65 13.51 12.04
C GLU A 100 -1.46 12.51 12.86
N CYS A 101 -2.04 11.52 12.21
CA CYS A 101 -2.75 10.45 12.91
C CYS A 101 -1.78 9.36 13.33
N ASP A 102 -2.20 8.53 14.27
CA ASP A 102 -1.42 7.37 14.68
C ASP A 102 -1.48 6.29 13.61
N VAL A 103 -0.37 5.56 13.46
CA VAL A 103 -0.32 4.38 12.61
C VAL A 103 -0.20 3.17 13.54
N ALA A 104 -1.26 2.39 13.61
CA ALA A 104 -1.25 1.13 14.34
C ALA A 104 -0.65 0.05 13.42
N THR A 105 0.15 -0.84 13.99
CA THR A 105 0.83 -1.87 13.21
C THR A 105 0.43 -3.26 13.70
N TYR A 106 0.30 -4.18 12.74
CA TYR A 106 -0.15 -5.56 13.00
C TYR A 106 0.77 -6.53 12.28
N GLY A 107 1.51 -7.31 13.05
CA GLY A 107 2.35 -8.37 12.48
C GLY A 107 1.55 -9.64 12.30
N MET A 108 1.56 -10.22 11.11
CA MET A 108 0.92 -11.50 10.84
C MET A 108 1.80 -12.32 9.93
N GLY A 109 1.93 -13.59 10.26
CA GLY A 109 2.81 -14.48 9.52
C GLY A 109 4.26 -14.16 9.82
N LEU A 110 4.89 -13.37 8.97
CA LEU A 110 6.30 -13.02 9.11
C LEU A 110 6.48 -11.51 9.14
N ALA A 111 7.16 -11.04 10.17
CA ALA A 111 7.59 -9.64 10.24
C ALA A 111 9.06 -9.66 10.62
N ALA A 112 9.94 -9.73 9.63
CA ALA A 112 11.37 -9.91 9.84
C ALA A 112 12.15 -8.75 9.24
N SER A 113 13.33 -8.47 9.79
CA SER A 113 14.26 -7.46 9.33
C SER A 113 13.53 -6.10 9.25
N MET A 114 13.50 -5.46 8.09
CA MET A 114 12.82 -4.17 7.92
C MET A 114 11.31 -4.29 8.21
N GLY A 115 10.71 -5.45 7.98
CA GLY A 115 9.31 -5.68 8.37
C GLY A 115 9.11 -5.61 9.87
N GLN A 116 10.03 -6.17 10.63
CA GLN A 116 9.99 -6.10 12.10
C GLN A 116 10.25 -4.68 12.59
N PHE A 117 11.15 -3.97 11.92
CA PHE A 117 11.43 -2.58 12.26
C PHE A 117 10.16 -1.73 12.11
N LEU A 118 9.44 -1.89 11.00
CA LEU A 118 8.21 -1.14 10.76
C LEU A 118 7.10 -1.53 11.73
N LEU A 119 7.02 -2.81 12.10
CA LEU A 119 6.08 -3.25 13.12
C LEU A 119 6.35 -2.51 14.42
N SER A 120 7.63 -2.39 14.80
CA SER A 120 8.03 -1.71 16.01
C SER A 120 7.83 -0.20 15.97
N ALA A 121 7.66 0.34 14.77
CA ALA A 121 7.50 1.79 14.57
C ALA A 121 6.06 2.26 14.73
N GLY A 122 5.12 1.35 14.95
CA GLY A 122 3.74 1.72 15.21
C GLY A 122 3.60 2.60 16.45
N ALA A 123 2.50 3.29 16.55
CA ALA A 123 2.22 4.17 17.68
C ALA A 123 2.26 3.37 18.98
N LYS A 124 2.74 4.00 20.04
CA LYS A 124 2.86 3.35 21.35
C LYS A 124 1.49 2.83 21.80
N GLY A 125 1.46 1.57 22.19
CA GLY A 125 0.22 0.92 22.60
C GLY A 125 -0.63 0.41 21.47
N LYS A 126 -0.19 0.58 20.22
CA LYS A 126 -0.95 0.19 19.03
C LYS A 126 -0.10 -0.67 18.10
N ARG A 127 0.72 -1.54 18.67
CA ARG A 127 1.56 -2.51 17.96
C ARG A 127 1.10 -3.90 18.36
N TYR A 128 0.65 -4.66 17.39
CA TYR A 128 0.06 -5.96 17.64
C TYR A 128 0.77 -7.03 16.83
N ALA A 129 0.93 -8.22 17.42
CA ALA A 129 1.54 -9.34 16.71
C ALA A 129 1.00 -10.66 17.26
#